data_19fa37661a5c4b3f78dd4a6acfb32f67
#
_entry.id   19fa37661a5c4b3f78dd4a6acfb32f67
#
_cell.length_a   1.000
_cell.length_b   1.000
_cell.length_c   1.000
_cell.angle_alpha   90.00
_cell.angle_beta   90.00
_cell.angle_gamma   90.00
#
_symmetry.space_group_name_H-M   'P 1'
#
loop_
_entity.id
_entity.type
_entity.pdbx_description
1 polymer ?
#
loop_
_entity_poly.entity_id
_entity_poly.type
_entity_poly.pdbx_seq_one_letter_code
_entity_poly.pdbx_strand_id
1 'polypeptide(L)'
;KSEFIKMAKKLYDADVLQSLCLSIQSRHETSLKLVKRATMDVSKDFKYYIDKCREMDLPYSTEMMLGNPGETVDTWKDGYLDVVRSGVSCDIYAVALLPGAELASAKSREENELEYELVQFPGVANPKYRPVREYMEQVVSTKWMNRDEMREMFAWTWCTRLGHEFNFTRELANYCETHDIIDLLGFYNKFHEYIANSDGVLNQYYKDHLLFRTDKYEYTLALKNIGFRDSLSLDDREGVKEDINVFASQFDIPADLVEFNDASMFRGDVRYPWRVKFDYDFVNDIDEEVEIEFTETAYGRATATRDNLIQGMSDVSDDYKYKKRMVCTRTAGKIVNS
;
A
#
# COMPACT_ATOMS: atom_id res chain seq x y z
N LYS A 1 -0.10 26.32 6.81
CA LYS A 1 -0.08 25.16 5.92
C LYS A 1 0.96 25.31 4.81
N SER A 2 0.93 26.38 4.01
CA SER A 2 1.88 26.55 2.89
C SER A 2 3.35 26.64 3.35
N GLU A 3 3.65 27.29 4.46
CA GLU A 3 5.01 27.40 5.00
C GLU A 3 5.59 26.06 5.44
N PHE A 4 4.76 25.15 5.95
CA PHE A 4 5.18 23.79 6.31
C PHE A 4 5.69 23.02 5.08
N ILE A 5 4.93 23.06 3.97
CA ILE A 5 5.35 22.37 2.73
C ILE A 5 6.60 23.01 2.13
N LYS A 6 6.70 24.35 2.14
CA LYS A 6 7.90 25.06 1.69
C LYS A 6 9.13 24.69 2.51
N MET A 7 8.97 24.52 3.82
CA MET A 7 10.04 24.05 4.69
C MET A 7 10.43 22.60 4.35
N ALA A 8 9.45 21.70 4.20
CA ALA A 8 9.69 20.32 3.80
C ALA A 8 10.43 20.25 2.44
N LYS A 9 10.03 21.06 1.46
CA LYS A 9 10.72 21.16 0.17
C LYS A 9 12.17 21.60 0.32
N LYS A 10 12.44 22.63 1.13
CA LYS A 10 13.83 23.05 1.39
C LYS A 10 14.68 21.96 2.03
N LEU A 11 14.10 21.20 2.97
CA LEU A 11 14.80 20.07 3.60
C LEU A 11 15.02 18.93 2.60
N TYR A 12 14.08 18.69 1.70
CA TYR A 12 14.21 17.71 0.62
C TYR A 12 15.32 18.11 -0.36
N ASP A 13 15.33 19.37 -0.80
CA ASP A 13 16.37 19.90 -1.72
C ASP A 13 17.78 19.91 -1.10
N ALA A 14 17.84 19.97 0.23
CA ALA A 14 19.10 19.91 1.00
C ALA A 14 19.52 18.50 1.41
N ASP A 15 18.89 17.43 0.89
CA ASP A 15 19.16 16.04 1.24
C ASP A 15 18.92 15.65 2.71
N VAL A 16 18.17 16.46 3.46
CA VAL A 16 17.83 16.22 4.87
C VAL A 16 16.54 15.41 5.02
N LEU A 17 15.58 15.62 4.11
CA LEU A 17 14.29 14.92 4.08
C LEU A 17 14.21 14.07 2.82
N GLN A 18 13.80 12.81 2.95
CA GLN A 18 13.62 11.92 1.79
C GLN A 18 12.22 12.02 1.18
N SER A 19 11.21 12.14 2.02
CA SER A 19 9.81 12.30 1.63
C SER A 19 9.02 12.92 2.80
N LEU A 20 7.89 13.53 2.49
CA LEU A 20 6.97 14.05 3.49
C LEU A 20 5.94 12.98 3.86
N CYS A 21 5.98 12.48 5.09
CA CYS A 21 4.93 11.58 5.58
C CYS A 21 3.78 12.40 6.18
N LEU A 22 2.58 12.22 5.63
CA LEU A 22 1.34 12.83 6.08
C LEU A 22 0.52 11.81 6.88
N SER A 23 0.93 11.49 8.11
CA SER A 23 0.30 10.46 8.93
C SER A 23 -1.13 10.84 9.33
N ILE A 24 -2.11 10.39 8.56
CA ILE A 24 -3.54 10.66 8.82
C ILE A 24 -4.14 9.72 9.87
N GLN A 25 -3.57 8.55 10.06
CA GLN A 25 -3.95 7.46 10.97
C GLN A 25 -5.33 6.85 10.73
N SER A 26 -6.34 7.62 10.42
CA SER A 26 -7.70 7.22 10.10
C SER A 26 -8.36 8.29 9.23
N ARG A 27 -9.37 7.88 8.47
CA ARG A 27 -10.26 8.80 7.73
C ARG A 27 -11.59 9.00 8.46
N HIS A 28 -11.83 8.24 9.53
CA HIS A 28 -13.08 8.27 10.26
C HIS A 28 -13.03 9.26 11.43
N GLU A 29 -13.94 10.25 11.42
CA GLU A 29 -13.95 11.35 12.41
C GLU A 29 -14.11 10.86 13.85
N THR A 30 -14.94 9.85 14.08
CA THR A 30 -15.14 9.28 15.42
C THR A 30 -13.86 8.66 15.95
N SER A 31 -13.14 7.90 15.10
CA SER A 31 -11.86 7.32 15.47
C SER A 31 -10.85 8.40 15.83
N LEU A 32 -10.70 9.42 14.98
CA LEU A 32 -9.79 10.55 15.23
C LEU A 32 -10.10 11.29 16.54
N LYS A 33 -11.39 11.42 16.92
CA LYS A 33 -11.80 12.01 18.20
C LYS A 33 -11.41 11.13 19.39
N LEU A 34 -11.64 9.81 19.28
CA LEU A 34 -11.33 8.85 20.34
C LEU A 34 -9.82 8.73 20.61
N VAL A 35 -9.00 8.79 19.57
CA VAL A 35 -7.54 8.80 19.72
C VAL A 35 -6.95 10.20 19.96
N LYS A 36 -7.82 11.21 20.19
CA LYS A 36 -7.46 12.60 20.48
C LYS A 36 -6.49 13.25 19.48
N ARG A 37 -6.61 12.86 18.25
CA ARG A 37 -5.94 13.58 17.17
C ARG A 37 -6.74 14.82 16.82
N ALA A 38 -6.03 15.96 16.76
CA ALA A 38 -6.63 17.21 16.33
C ALA A 38 -7.38 16.98 15.03
N THR A 39 -8.63 17.40 15.02
CA THR A 39 -9.47 17.37 13.83
C THR A 39 -8.88 18.32 12.79
N MET A 40 -7.88 17.85 12.04
CA MET A 40 -7.72 18.38 10.71
C MET A 40 -9.03 18.06 9.99
N ASP A 41 -9.57 19.00 9.25
CA ASP A 41 -10.53 18.64 8.20
C ASP A 41 -9.74 17.75 7.24
N VAL A 42 -9.66 16.46 7.63
CA VAL A 42 -8.65 15.53 7.12
C VAL A 42 -8.81 15.35 5.62
N SER A 43 -10.07 15.35 5.12
CA SER A 43 -10.33 15.22 3.70
C SER A 43 -9.83 16.43 2.92
N LYS A 44 -10.17 17.62 3.38
CA LYS A 44 -9.85 18.87 2.68
C LYS A 44 -8.37 19.23 2.80
N ASP A 45 -7.82 19.06 4.00
CA ASP A 45 -6.42 19.37 4.25
C ASP A 45 -5.50 18.34 3.61
N PHE A 46 -5.85 17.04 3.61
CA PHE A 46 -5.09 15.99 2.99
C PHE A 46 -4.93 16.21 1.48
N LYS A 47 -6.05 16.49 0.80
CA LYS A 47 -6.01 16.82 -0.63
C LYS A 47 -5.13 18.05 -0.92
N TYR A 48 -5.26 19.10 -0.13
CA TYR A 48 -4.43 20.29 -0.26
C TYR A 48 -2.93 19.96 -0.16
N TYR A 49 -2.54 19.14 0.82
CA TYR A 49 -1.14 18.75 1.00
C TYR A 49 -0.63 17.91 -0.16
N ILE A 50 -1.42 16.96 -0.63
CA ILE A 50 -1.09 16.13 -1.79
C ILE A 50 -0.87 17.01 -3.03
N ASP A 51 -1.82 17.88 -3.34
CA ASP A 51 -1.75 18.74 -4.52
C ASP A 51 -0.50 19.63 -4.44
N LYS A 52 -0.20 20.19 -3.28
CA LYS A 52 1.00 21.01 -3.08
C LYS A 52 2.31 20.20 -3.16
N CYS A 53 2.34 18.97 -2.69
CA CYS A 53 3.50 18.11 -2.86
C CYS A 53 3.75 17.81 -4.34
N ARG A 54 2.68 17.54 -5.11
CA ARG A 54 2.75 17.33 -6.56
C ARG A 54 3.25 18.57 -7.30
N GLU A 55 2.66 19.75 -7.00
CA GLU A 55 3.07 21.03 -7.60
C GLU A 55 4.56 21.34 -7.35
N MET A 56 5.11 20.90 -6.23
CA MET A 56 6.48 21.19 -5.84
C MET A 56 7.46 20.05 -6.11
N ASP A 57 7.02 18.99 -6.76
CA ASP A 57 7.83 17.76 -6.96
C ASP A 57 8.49 17.30 -5.63
N LEU A 58 7.70 17.31 -4.55
CA LEU A 58 8.11 16.83 -3.24
C LEU A 58 7.55 15.44 -3.00
N PRO A 59 8.40 14.43 -2.80
CA PRO A 59 7.95 13.09 -2.44
C PRO A 59 7.10 13.07 -1.17
N TYR A 60 6.02 12.28 -1.20
CA TYR A 60 5.10 12.17 -0.08
C TYR A 60 4.50 10.77 0.05
N SER A 61 4.12 10.44 1.27
CA SER A 61 3.41 9.20 1.63
C SER A 61 2.44 9.49 2.76
N THR A 62 1.61 8.51 3.08
CA THR A 62 0.73 8.59 4.25
C THR A 62 0.82 7.32 5.08
N GLU A 63 0.26 7.38 6.28
CA GLU A 63 0.16 6.24 7.19
C GLU A 63 -1.25 6.16 7.77
N MET A 64 -1.78 4.93 7.81
CA MET A 64 -3.02 4.60 8.49
C MET A 64 -2.77 3.52 9.55
N MET A 65 -3.64 3.47 10.56
CA MET A 65 -3.53 2.51 11.65
C MET A 65 -4.82 1.69 11.77
N LEU A 66 -4.74 0.41 11.45
CA LEU A 66 -5.84 -0.53 11.59
C LEU A 66 -5.99 -0.95 13.07
N GLY A 67 -7.21 -0.91 13.58
CA GLY A 67 -7.52 -1.23 14.97
C GLY A 67 -7.67 -0.01 15.88
N ASN A 68 -7.79 1.19 15.32
CA ASN A 68 -8.16 2.37 16.12
C ASN A 68 -9.58 2.23 16.69
N PRO A 69 -9.79 2.64 17.95
CA PRO A 69 -11.14 2.76 18.50
C PRO A 69 -12.05 3.59 17.60
N GLY A 70 -13.31 3.16 17.46
CA GLY A 70 -14.31 3.85 16.67
C GLY A 70 -14.33 3.46 15.18
N GLU A 71 -13.39 2.67 14.69
CA GLU A 71 -13.42 2.14 13.33
C GLU A 71 -14.17 0.80 13.27
N THR A 72 -15.03 0.68 12.27
CA THR A 72 -15.70 -0.57 11.86
C THR A 72 -15.09 -1.08 10.58
N VAL A 73 -15.46 -2.29 10.17
CA VAL A 73 -15.10 -2.86 8.87
C VAL A 73 -15.39 -1.88 7.71
N ASP A 74 -16.61 -1.34 7.69
CA ASP A 74 -17.05 -0.44 6.61
C ASP A 74 -16.24 0.87 6.62
N THR A 75 -16.10 1.51 7.78
CA THR A 75 -15.37 2.79 7.86
C THR A 75 -13.87 2.63 7.56
N TRP A 76 -13.29 1.47 7.85
CA TRP A 76 -11.93 1.15 7.47
C TRP A 76 -11.79 1.00 5.95
N LYS A 77 -12.65 0.18 5.33
CA LYS A 77 -12.64 -0.03 3.87
C LYS A 77 -12.83 1.29 3.13
N ASP A 78 -13.85 2.06 3.48
CA ASP A 78 -14.12 3.37 2.87
C ASP A 78 -12.93 4.33 3.01
N GLY A 79 -12.40 4.44 4.22
CA GLY A 79 -11.28 5.33 4.50
C GLY A 79 -10.00 4.93 3.76
N TYR A 80 -9.72 3.63 3.65
CA TYR A 80 -8.55 3.16 2.91
C TYR A 80 -8.71 3.36 1.40
N LEU A 81 -9.90 3.10 0.84
CA LEU A 81 -10.17 3.35 -0.57
C LEU A 81 -10.13 4.83 -0.94
N ASP A 82 -10.51 5.74 -0.04
CA ASP A 82 -10.28 7.17 -0.23
C ASP A 82 -8.80 7.51 -0.42
N VAL A 83 -7.93 6.87 0.35
CA VAL A 83 -6.48 7.04 0.21
C VAL A 83 -6.00 6.43 -1.11
N VAL A 84 -6.47 5.24 -1.45
CA VAL A 84 -6.19 4.57 -2.73
C VAL A 84 -6.55 5.46 -3.91
N ARG A 85 -7.78 6.02 -3.95
CA ARG A 85 -8.22 6.96 -5.00
C ARG A 85 -7.35 8.22 -5.08
N SER A 86 -6.78 8.64 -3.97
CA SER A 86 -5.88 9.79 -3.96
C SER A 86 -4.53 9.51 -4.62
N GLY A 87 -4.21 8.26 -4.93
CA GLY A 87 -2.95 7.85 -5.55
C GLY A 87 -1.72 8.05 -4.65
N VAL A 88 -1.93 8.07 -3.33
CA VAL A 88 -0.86 8.19 -2.33
C VAL A 88 -0.46 6.81 -1.83
N SER A 89 0.84 6.57 -1.73
CA SER A 89 1.33 5.37 -1.03
C SER A 89 0.97 5.44 0.44
N CYS A 90 0.41 4.36 0.95
CA CYS A 90 -0.04 4.28 2.33
C CYS A 90 0.64 3.13 3.07
N ASP A 91 1.43 3.46 4.09
CA ASP A 91 1.89 2.46 5.03
C ASP A 91 0.80 2.17 6.06
N ILE A 92 0.50 0.89 6.23
CA ILE A 92 -0.51 0.42 7.17
C ILE A 92 0.17 -0.22 8.38
N TYR A 93 -0.25 0.21 9.56
CA TYR A 93 0.22 -0.33 10.83
C TYR A 93 -0.95 -0.87 11.65
N ALA A 94 -0.70 -1.94 12.39
CA ALA A 94 -1.59 -2.32 13.49
C ALA A 94 -1.41 -1.35 14.65
N VAL A 95 -2.51 -1.00 15.32
CA VAL A 95 -2.44 -0.19 16.54
C VAL A 95 -1.66 -0.93 17.61
N ALA A 96 -0.67 -0.27 18.19
CA ALA A 96 0.10 -0.77 19.32
C ALA A 96 -0.14 0.10 20.56
N LEU A 97 -0.29 -0.54 21.71
CA LEU A 97 -0.46 0.12 23.00
C LEU A 97 0.91 0.47 23.57
N LEU A 98 1.44 1.60 23.16
CA LEU A 98 2.76 2.05 23.56
C LEU A 98 2.77 2.48 25.04
N PRO A 99 3.80 2.11 25.84
CA PRO A 99 3.92 2.55 27.21
C PRO A 99 3.85 4.08 27.34
N GLY A 100 2.99 4.56 28.23
CA GLY A 100 2.78 5.98 28.46
C GLY A 100 1.85 6.70 27.48
N ALA A 101 1.41 6.04 26.41
CA ALA A 101 0.36 6.55 25.54
C ALA A 101 -1.00 6.50 26.24
N GLU A 102 -1.88 7.48 25.99
CA GLU A 102 -3.20 7.50 26.59
C GLU A 102 -4.04 6.30 26.21
N LEU A 103 -3.94 5.84 24.96
CA LEU A 103 -4.63 4.65 24.47
C LEU A 103 -4.24 3.38 25.27
N ALA A 104 -3.02 3.32 25.80
CA ALA A 104 -2.54 2.21 26.63
C ALA A 104 -3.00 2.27 28.08
N SER A 105 -3.68 3.35 28.53
CA SER A 105 -4.16 3.48 29.90
C SER A 105 -5.24 2.45 30.22
N ALA A 106 -5.34 2.02 31.48
CA ALA A 106 -6.37 1.08 31.94
C ALA A 106 -7.79 1.58 31.57
N LYS A 107 -8.04 2.87 31.78
CA LYS A 107 -9.30 3.52 31.45
C LYS A 107 -9.64 3.37 29.94
N SER A 108 -8.69 3.68 29.07
CA SER A 108 -8.90 3.62 27.63
C SER A 108 -9.12 2.18 27.15
N ARG A 109 -8.39 1.21 27.72
CA ARG A 109 -8.56 -0.22 27.42
C ARG A 109 -9.98 -0.69 27.76
N GLU A 110 -10.49 -0.30 28.94
CA GLU A 110 -11.83 -0.65 29.40
C GLU A 110 -12.93 0.04 28.56
N GLU A 111 -12.83 1.35 28.35
CA GLU A 111 -13.84 2.14 27.62
C GLU A 111 -13.97 1.71 26.14
N ASN A 112 -12.87 1.26 25.52
CA ASN A 112 -12.84 0.85 24.13
C ASN A 112 -12.83 -0.67 23.96
N GLU A 113 -12.91 -1.44 25.03
CA GLU A 113 -12.88 -2.91 25.04
C GLU A 113 -11.70 -3.46 24.23
N LEU A 114 -10.49 -2.91 24.49
CA LEU A 114 -9.31 -3.26 23.72
C LEU A 114 -8.75 -4.61 24.16
N GLU A 115 -8.72 -5.57 23.24
CA GLU A 115 -7.92 -6.78 23.39
C GLU A 115 -6.58 -6.64 22.65
N TYR A 116 -5.54 -7.25 23.19
CA TYR A 116 -4.21 -7.19 22.60
C TYR A 116 -3.47 -8.52 22.69
N GLU A 117 -2.50 -8.69 21.81
CA GLU A 117 -1.53 -9.78 21.84
C GLU A 117 -0.11 -9.21 21.96
N LEU A 118 0.74 -9.96 22.64
CA LEU A 118 2.18 -9.64 22.69
C LEU A 118 2.85 -10.15 21.42
N VAL A 119 3.23 -9.23 20.57
CA VAL A 119 3.95 -9.54 19.32
C VAL A 119 5.39 -9.05 19.40
N GLN A 120 6.30 -9.75 18.74
CA GLN A 120 7.67 -9.30 18.68
C GLN A 120 7.76 -8.01 17.87
N PHE A 121 8.46 -7.02 18.40
CA PHE A 121 8.63 -5.73 17.70
C PHE A 121 9.36 -5.94 16.37
N PRO A 122 8.77 -5.51 15.23
CA PRO A 122 9.29 -5.82 13.90
C PRO A 122 10.56 -5.04 13.53
N GLY A 123 10.97 -4.07 14.34
CA GLY A 123 12.06 -3.16 14.04
C GLY A 123 13.47 -3.67 14.28
N VAL A 124 13.61 -4.91 14.79
CA VAL A 124 14.94 -5.45 15.16
C VAL A 124 15.48 -6.35 14.07
N ALA A 125 15.96 -5.74 13.02
CA ALA A 125 16.45 -6.47 11.85
C ALA A 125 17.80 -7.19 12.06
N ASN A 126 18.58 -6.86 13.11
CA ASN A 126 19.89 -7.48 13.30
C ASN A 126 20.09 -8.02 14.71
N PRO A 127 19.98 -9.35 14.92
CA PRO A 127 20.18 -9.97 16.23
C PRO A 127 21.56 -9.70 16.85
N LYS A 128 22.55 -9.36 16.03
CA LYS A 128 23.92 -9.07 16.48
C LYS A 128 24.00 -7.79 17.33
N TYR A 129 23.15 -6.81 17.01
CA TYR A 129 23.16 -5.50 17.69
C TYR A 129 22.08 -5.35 18.75
N ARG A 130 21.09 -6.24 18.78
CA ARG A 130 20.01 -6.24 19.77
C ARG A 130 19.74 -7.67 20.26
N PRO A 131 20.50 -8.15 21.24
CA PRO A 131 20.32 -9.50 21.80
C PRO A 131 19.02 -9.64 22.60
N VAL A 132 18.38 -8.52 22.97
CA VAL A 132 17.12 -8.50 23.71
C VAL A 132 15.96 -8.40 22.73
N ARG A 133 15.05 -9.36 22.80
CA ARG A 133 13.79 -9.31 22.05
C ARG A 133 12.85 -8.31 22.71
N GLU A 134 12.38 -7.36 21.90
CA GLU A 134 11.37 -6.41 22.33
C GLU A 134 10.00 -6.89 21.86
N TYR A 135 8.99 -6.70 22.71
CA TYR A 135 7.61 -7.03 22.42
C TYR A 135 6.74 -5.77 22.54
N MET A 136 5.68 -5.72 21.76
CA MET A 136 4.65 -4.70 21.87
C MET A 136 3.29 -5.33 22.05
N GLU A 137 2.41 -4.63 22.74
CA GLU A 137 1.00 -4.97 22.85
C GLU A 137 0.27 -4.49 21.61
N GLN A 138 0.00 -5.39 20.68
CA GLN A 138 -0.73 -5.07 19.46
C GLN A 138 -2.23 -5.31 19.66
N VAL A 139 -3.04 -4.30 19.35
CA VAL A 139 -4.51 -4.42 19.39
C VAL A 139 -4.96 -5.45 18.37
N VAL A 140 -5.82 -6.37 18.80
CA VAL A 140 -6.40 -7.45 17.97
C VAL A 140 -7.92 -7.47 17.99
N SER A 141 -8.54 -6.67 18.85
CA SER A 141 -9.99 -6.47 18.93
C SER A 141 -10.31 -5.15 19.61
N THR A 142 -11.42 -4.54 19.21
CA THR A 142 -11.97 -3.35 19.81
C THR A 142 -13.49 -3.53 19.97
N LYS A 143 -14.16 -2.62 20.68
CA LYS A 143 -15.62 -2.56 20.77
C LYS A 143 -16.34 -2.50 19.40
N TRP A 144 -15.68 -2.02 18.36
CA TRP A 144 -16.26 -1.77 17.02
C TRP A 144 -15.84 -2.77 15.96
N MET A 145 -14.78 -3.53 16.22
CA MET A 145 -14.24 -4.52 15.31
C MET A 145 -13.71 -5.69 16.13
N ASN A 146 -14.37 -6.83 16.07
CA ASN A 146 -13.95 -8.02 16.78
C ASN A 146 -12.68 -8.64 16.17
N ARG A 147 -12.16 -9.68 16.82
CA ARG A 147 -10.89 -10.34 16.45
C ARG A 147 -10.91 -10.92 15.03
N ASP A 148 -12.02 -11.53 14.65
CA ASP A 148 -12.12 -12.14 13.30
C ASP A 148 -12.27 -11.08 12.23
N GLU A 149 -13.07 -10.04 12.46
CA GLU A 149 -13.18 -8.87 11.58
C GLU A 149 -11.82 -8.15 11.42
N MET A 150 -11.06 -8.03 12.52
CA MET A 150 -9.71 -7.43 12.47
C MET A 150 -8.78 -8.24 11.58
N ARG A 151 -8.76 -9.57 11.71
CA ARG A 151 -7.97 -10.47 10.86
C ARG A 151 -8.40 -10.38 9.41
N GLU A 152 -9.70 -10.36 9.16
CA GLU A 152 -10.23 -10.20 7.80
C GLU A 152 -9.81 -8.86 7.19
N MET A 153 -9.86 -7.76 7.95
CA MET A 153 -9.44 -6.45 7.47
C MET A 153 -7.95 -6.38 7.16
N PHE A 154 -7.11 -7.06 7.91
CA PHE A 154 -5.69 -7.20 7.54
C PHE A 154 -5.52 -7.92 6.21
N ALA A 155 -6.23 -9.02 6.02
CA ALA A 155 -6.19 -9.80 4.80
C ALA A 155 -6.71 -8.99 3.59
N TRP A 156 -7.87 -8.35 3.75
CA TRP A 156 -8.46 -7.50 2.72
C TRP A 156 -7.54 -6.31 2.35
N THR A 157 -6.98 -5.64 3.36
CA THR A 157 -6.06 -4.50 3.15
C THR A 157 -4.80 -4.94 2.42
N TRP A 158 -4.27 -6.12 2.76
CA TRP A 158 -3.12 -6.68 2.05
C TRP A 158 -3.45 -6.97 0.58
N CYS A 159 -4.59 -7.61 0.29
CA CYS A 159 -5.02 -7.88 -1.08
C CYS A 159 -5.24 -6.58 -1.86
N THR A 160 -5.90 -5.59 -1.27
CA THR A 160 -6.11 -4.28 -1.90
C THR A 160 -4.79 -3.57 -2.17
N ARG A 161 -3.86 -3.60 -1.23
CA ARG A 161 -2.52 -3.04 -1.39
C ARG A 161 -1.74 -3.75 -2.49
N LEU A 162 -1.78 -5.08 -2.52
CA LEU A 162 -1.18 -5.88 -3.58
C LEU A 162 -1.74 -5.51 -4.95
N GLY A 163 -3.07 -5.48 -5.05
CA GLY A 163 -3.76 -5.13 -6.29
C GLY A 163 -3.47 -3.71 -6.74
N HIS A 164 -3.63 -2.72 -5.87
CA HIS A 164 -3.57 -1.31 -6.25
C HIS A 164 -2.19 -0.68 -6.14
N GLU A 165 -1.55 -0.72 -4.95
CA GLU A 165 -0.25 -0.06 -4.77
C GLU A 165 0.87 -0.79 -5.49
N PHE A 166 0.85 -2.13 -5.48
CA PHE A 166 1.84 -2.95 -6.19
C PHE A 166 1.48 -3.22 -7.65
N ASN A 167 0.37 -2.68 -8.10
CA ASN A 167 -0.03 -2.65 -9.50
C ASN A 167 -0.39 -4.01 -10.13
N PHE A 168 -0.79 -5.00 -9.31
CA PHE A 168 -1.20 -6.29 -9.88
C PHE A 168 -2.54 -6.20 -10.61
N THR A 169 -3.47 -5.35 -10.14
CA THR A 169 -4.81 -5.18 -10.73
C THR A 169 -5.26 -3.73 -10.80
N ARG A 170 -4.35 -2.77 -10.63
CA ARG A 170 -4.71 -1.35 -10.54
C ARG A 170 -5.41 -0.85 -11.79
N GLU A 171 -4.87 -1.18 -12.96
CA GLU A 171 -5.42 -0.69 -14.20
C GLU A 171 -6.78 -1.33 -14.50
N LEU A 172 -6.95 -2.61 -14.15
CA LEU A 172 -8.25 -3.28 -14.19
C LEU A 172 -9.27 -2.61 -13.27
N ALA A 173 -8.88 -2.33 -12.03
CA ALA A 173 -9.75 -1.70 -11.04
C ALA A 173 -10.17 -0.28 -11.45
N ASN A 174 -9.21 0.51 -11.95
CA ASN A 174 -9.47 1.86 -12.43
C ASN A 174 -10.41 1.87 -13.64
N TYR A 175 -10.17 0.98 -14.60
CA TYR A 175 -11.04 0.84 -15.76
C TYR A 175 -12.46 0.45 -15.35
N CYS A 176 -12.61 -0.56 -14.51
CA CYS A 176 -13.91 -1.01 -14.02
C CYS A 176 -14.69 0.10 -13.29
N GLU A 177 -14.01 0.92 -12.45
CA GLU A 177 -14.65 2.04 -11.76
C GLU A 177 -15.01 3.17 -12.74
N THR A 178 -14.14 3.50 -13.69
CA THR A 178 -14.38 4.58 -14.66
C THR A 178 -15.55 4.28 -15.60
N HIS A 179 -15.70 3.00 -15.97
CA HIS A 179 -16.76 2.54 -16.87
C HIS A 179 -18.01 2.02 -16.14
N ASP A 180 -18.18 2.29 -14.85
CA ASP A 180 -19.34 1.87 -14.03
C ASP A 180 -19.61 0.35 -14.07
N ILE A 181 -18.59 -0.48 -14.32
CA ILE A 181 -18.71 -1.94 -14.30
C ILE A 181 -18.84 -2.42 -12.86
N ILE A 182 -17.95 -1.93 -11.99
CA ILE A 182 -17.97 -2.16 -10.54
C ILE A 182 -17.11 -1.09 -9.85
N ASP A 183 -17.52 -0.62 -8.67
CA ASP A 183 -16.74 0.32 -7.88
C ASP A 183 -15.49 -0.35 -7.24
N LEU A 184 -14.55 0.45 -6.76
CA LEU A 184 -13.33 -0.06 -6.14
C LEU A 184 -13.60 -0.97 -4.93
N LEU A 185 -14.64 -0.69 -4.16
CA LEU A 185 -15.00 -1.53 -3.02
C LEU A 185 -15.43 -2.92 -3.46
N GLY A 186 -16.34 -3.00 -4.41
CA GLY A 186 -16.80 -4.25 -5.01
C GLY A 186 -15.67 -5.01 -5.68
N PHE A 187 -14.81 -4.29 -6.43
CA PHE A 187 -13.67 -4.88 -7.12
C PHE A 187 -12.70 -5.56 -6.14
N TYR A 188 -12.26 -4.84 -5.08
CA TYR A 188 -11.31 -5.40 -4.11
C TYR A 188 -11.92 -6.40 -3.14
N ASN A 189 -13.23 -6.35 -2.90
CA ASN A 189 -13.92 -7.44 -2.21
C ASN A 189 -13.86 -8.73 -3.04
N LYS A 190 -14.16 -8.66 -4.35
CA LYS A 190 -14.05 -9.81 -5.27
C LYS A 190 -12.61 -10.30 -5.43
N PHE A 191 -11.64 -9.38 -5.48
CA PHE A 191 -10.22 -9.74 -5.60
C PHE A 191 -9.73 -10.48 -4.35
N HIS A 192 -10.09 -10.01 -3.15
CA HIS A 192 -9.79 -10.70 -1.91
C HIS A 192 -10.43 -12.09 -1.86
N GLU A 193 -11.72 -12.19 -2.21
CA GLU A 193 -12.44 -13.47 -2.27
C GLU A 193 -11.79 -14.44 -3.27
N TYR A 194 -11.41 -13.95 -4.46
CA TYR A 194 -10.71 -14.73 -5.46
C TYR A 194 -9.38 -15.27 -4.93
N ILE A 195 -8.53 -14.39 -4.40
CA ILE A 195 -7.22 -14.80 -3.85
C ILE A 195 -7.39 -15.83 -2.73
N ALA A 196 -8.35 -15.63 -1.83
CA ALA A 196 -8.57 -16.53 -0.71
C ALA A 196 -9.02 -17.95 -1.14
N ASN A 197 -9.74 -18.07 -2.25
CA ASN A 197 -10.41 -19.31 -2.67
C ASN A 197 -9.85 -19.94 -3.95
N SER A 198 -8.93 -19.28 -4.68
CA SER A 198 -8.28 -19.87 -5.86
C SER A 198 -7.22 -20.91 -5.48
N ASP A 199 -6.70 -21.61 -6.49
CA ASP A 199 -5.58 -22.55 -6.33
C ASP A 199 -4.30 -22.05 -7.01
N GLY A 200 -4.27 -20.77 -7.39
CA GLY A 200 -3.18 -20.16 -8.13
C GLY A 200 -2.00 -19.69 -7.25
N VAL A 201 -1.05 -19.06 -7.90
CA VAL A 201 0.18 -18.52 -7.28
C VAL A 201 -0.17 -17.47 -6.24
N LEU A 202 -1.12 -16.57 -6.50
CA LEU A 202 -1.54 -15.55 -5.56
C LEU A 202 -2.15 -16.14 -4.29
N ASN A 203 -2.93 -17.23 -4.40
CA ASN A 203 -3.45 -17.94 -3.24
C ASN A 203 -2.34 -18.58 -2.41
N GLN A 204 -1.34 -19.19 -3.06
CA GLN A 204 -0.21 -19.79 -2.35
C GLN A 204 0.55 -18.73 -1.53
N TYR A 205 0.83 -17.58 -2.13
CA TYR A 205 1.44 -16.47 -1.41
C TYR A 205 0.57 -15.91 -0.29
N TYR A 206 -0.74 -15.84 -0.51
CA TYR A 206 -1.70 -15.45 0.53
C TYR A 206 -1.61 -16.37 1.75
N LYS A 207 -1.58 -17.69 1.52
CA LYS A 207 -1.45 -18.69 2.59
C LYS A 207 -0.10 -18.60 3.30
N ASP A 208 0.99 -18.57 2.56
CA ASP A 208 2.34 -18.68 3.10
C ASP A 208 2.83 -17.40 3.78
N HIS A 209 2.44 -16.25 3.27
CA HIS A 209 2.96 -14.98 3.77
C HIS A 209 1.98 -14.20 4.63
N LEU A 210 0.70 -14.21 4.28
CA LEU A 210 -0.29 -13.44 5.01
C LEU A 210 -0.94 -14.25 6.14
N LEU A 211 -1.60 -15.37 5.84
CA LEU A 211 -2.32 -16.13 6.86
C LEU A 211 -1.39 -16.65 7.94
N PHE A 212 -0.21 -17.13 7.56
CA PHE A 212 0.81 -17.56 8.52
C PHE A 212 1.20 -16.48 9.53
N ARG A 213 1.28 -15.22 9.10
CA ARG A 213 1.61 -14.08 9.96
C ARG A 213 0.43 -13.61 10.77
N THR A 214 -0.77 -13.60 10.17
CA THR A 214 -2.00 -13.20 10.89
C THR A 214 -2.36 -14.18 11.98
N ASP A 215 -2.09 -15.46 11.81
CA ASP A 215 -2.25 -16.48 12.86
C ASP A 215 -1.32 -16.27 14.07
N LYS A 216 -0.21 -15.56 13.84
CA LYS A 216 0.73 -15.15 14.89
C LYS A 216 0.55 -13.69 15.32
N TYR A 217 -0.51 -13.04 14.85
CA TYR A 217 -0.76 -11.60 15.05
C TYR A 217 0.37 -10.67 14.58
N GLU A 218 1.20 -11.12 13.64
CA GLU A 218 2.29 -10.32 13.06
C GLU A 218 1.78 -9.37 11.96
N TYR A 219 0.70 -8.66 12.20
CA TYR A 219 -0.02 -7.84 11.21
C TYR A 219 0.83 -6.75 10.56
N THR A 220 1.58 -6.01 11.37
CA THR A 220 2.45 -4.95 10.84
C THR A 220 3.50 -5.49 9.87
N LEU A 221 4.06 -6.68 10.16
CA LEU A 221 5.02 -7.33 9.26
C LEU A 221 4.36 -7.80 7.97
N ALA A 222 3.14 -8.36 8.06
CA ALA A 222 2.39 -8.78 6.89
C ALA A 222 2.11 -7.61 5.94
N LEU A 223 1.68 -6.47 6.49
CA LEU A 223 1.38 -5.28 5.70
C LEU A 223 2.61 -4.51 5.20
N LYS A 224 3.77 -4.71 5.83
CA LYS A 224 5.05 -4.13 5.39
C LYS A 224 5.82 -4.99 4.40
N ASN A 225 5.35 -6.17 4.06
CA ASN A 225 6.08 -7.08 3.19
C ASN A 225 6.08 -6.61 1.73
N ILE A 226 6.87 -5.56 1.51
CA ILE A 226 7.07 -4.90 0.21
C ILE A 226 7.86 -5.81 -0.75
N GLY A 227 8.66 -6.72 -0.20
CA GLY A 227 9.49 -7.64 -0.99
C GLY A 227 8.73 -8.73 -1.74
N PHE A 228 7.41 -8.84 -1.55
CA PHE A 228 6.59 -9.85 -2.23
C PHE A 228 6.74 -9.79 -3.76
N ARG A 229 6.59 -8.59 -4.32
CA ARG A 229 6.66 -8.38 -5.78
C ARG A 229 8.04 -8.71 -6.37
N ASP A 230 9.10 -8.36 -5.63
CA ASP A 230 10.47 -8.55 -6.11
C ASP A 230 11.00 -9.95 -5.82
N SER A 231 10.34 -10.70 -4.95
CA SER A 231 10.63 -12.10 -4.68
C SER A 231 9.97 -13.06 -5.67
N LEU A 232 9.04 -12.57 -6.51
CA LEU A 232 8.44 -13.38 -7.56
C LEU A 232 9.51 -13.78 -8.58
N SER A 233 9.71 -15.08 -8.75
CA SER A 233 10.51 -15.61 -9.84
C SER A 233 9.84 -15.32 -11.20
N LEU A 234 10.57 -15.49 -12.31
CA LEU A 234 9.96 -15.35 -13.64
C LEU A 234 8.83 -16.38 -13.83
N ASP A 235 8.99 -17.59 -13.29
CA ASP A 235 7.97 -18.64 -13.36
C ASP A 235 6.71 -18.26 -12.56
N ASP A 236 6.90 -17.69 -11.37
CA ASP A 236 5.81 -17.18 -10.52
C ASP A 236 5.07 -16.02 -11.20
N ARG A 237 5.78 -15.20 -11.99
CA ARG A 237 5.19 -14.08 -12.70
C ARG A 237 4.15 -14.54 -13.73
N GLU A 238 4.46 -15.56 -14.52
CA GLU A 238 3.48 -16.12 -15.48
C GLU A 238 2.27 -16.68 -14.75
N GLY A 239 2.46 -17.39 -13.64
CA GLY A 239 1.36 -17.87 -12.79
C GLY A 239 0.51 -16.72 -12.19
N VAL A 240 1.14 -15.62 -11.78
CA VAL A 240 0.40 -14.42 -11.34
C VAL A 240 -0.41 -13.81 -12.47
N LYS A 241 0.17 -13.72 -13.69
CA LYS A 241 -0.54 -13.23 -14.86
C LYS A 241 -1.74 -14.14 -15.20
N GLU A 242 -1.59 -15.45 -15.11
CA GLU A 242 -2.67 -16.40 -15.30
C GLU A 242 -3.79 -16.21 -14.25
N ASP A 243 -3.44 -16.07 -12.98
CA ASP A 243 -4.39 -15.76 -11.91
C ASP A 243 -5.17 -14.47 -12.20
N ILE A 244 -4.48 -13.42 -12.66
CA ILE A 244 -5.11 -12.13 -13.00
C ILE A 244 -6.02 -12.28 -14.21
N ASN A 245 -5.63 -13.05 -15.24
CA ASN A 245 -6.46 -13.35 -16.40
C ASN A 245 -7.77 -14.05 -15.99
N VAL A 246 -7.66 -15.07 -15.12
CA VAL A 246 -8.83 -15.78 -14.59
C VAL A 246 -9.72 -14.84 -13.78
N PHE A 247 -9.14 -14.01 -12.93
CA PHE A 247 -9.91 -13.02 -12.16
C PHE A 247 -10.58 -11.99 -13.08
N ALA A 248 -9.85 -11.45 -14.05
CA ALA A 248 -10.33 -10.45 -15.01
C ALA A 248 -11.50 -10.97 -15.86
N SER A 249 -11.52 -12.27 -16.17
CA SER A 249 -12.61 -12.91 -16.93
C SER A 249 -13.99 -12.82 -16.25
N GLN A 250 -14.04 -12.41 -14.99
CA GLN A 250 -15.30 -12.19 -14.27
C GLN A 250 -15.97 -10.85 -14.65
N PHE A 251 -15.30 -10.00 -15.43
CA PHE A 251 -15.77 -8.67 -15.80
C PHE A 251 -15.91 -8.56 -17.32
N ASP A 252 -16.85 -7.73 -17.76
CA ASP A 252 -16.99 -7.35 -19.16
C ASP A 252 -16.02 -6.20 -19.49
N ILE A 253 -14.81 -6.57 -19.87
CA ILE A 253 -13.69 -5.65 -20.12
C ILE A 253 -12.96 -6.00 -21.42
N PRO A 254 -12.26 -5.04 -22.05
CA PRO A 254 -11.46 -5.30 -23.25
C PRO A 254 -10.40 -6.40 -23.02
N ALA A 255 -10.19 -7.25 -24.02
CA ALA A 255 -9.29 -8.40 -23.90
C ALA A 255 -7.82 -7.99 -23.68
N ASP A 256 -7.39 -6.86 -24.23
CA ASP A 256 -6.03 -6.32 -24.12
C ASP A 256 -5.80 -5.49 -22.86
N LEU A 257 -6.86 -5.20 -22.07
CA LEU A 257 -6.71 -4.47 -20.80
C LEU A 257 -5.83 -5.24 -19.80
N VAL A 258 -5.87 -6.57 -19.82
CA VAL A 258 -5.00 -7.39 -18.94
C VAL A 258 -3.55 -7.29 -19.36
N GLU A 259 -3.26 -7.23 -20.66
CA GLU A 259 -1.91 -7.00 -21.18
C GLU A 259 -1.41 -5.61 -20.81
N PHE A 260 -2.27 -4.59 -20.88
CA PHE A 260 -1.93 -3.25 -20.43
C PHE A 260 -1.65 -3.22 -18.92
N ASN A 261 -2.48 -3.90 -18.12
CA ASN A 261 -2.24 -4.02 -16.68
C ASN A 261 -0.92 -4.74 -16.38
N ASP A 262 -0.61 -5.86 -17.06
CA ASP A 262 0.66 -6.56 -16.92
C ASP A 262 1.85 -5.68 -17.32
N ALA A 263 1.72 -4.92 -18.41
CA ALA A 263 2.74 -4.00 -18.87
C ALA A 263 2.98 -2.84 -17.87
N SER A 264 1.96 -2.41 -17.15
CA SER A 264 2.06 -1.35 -16.15
C SER A 264 2.64 -1.82 -14.81
N MET A 265 2.71 -3.13 -14.55
CA MET A 265 3.44 -3.69 -13.42
C MET A 265 4.95 -3.53 -13.61
N PHE A 266 5.69 -3.44 -12.50
CA PHE A 266 7.14 -3.52 -12.57
C PHE A 266 7.57 -4.90 -13.11
N ARG A 267 8.46 -4.89 -14.10
CA ARG A 267 8.99 -6.10 -14.75
C ARG A 267 10.51 -6.15 -14.61
N GLY A 268 11.00 -7.15 -13.89
CA GLY A 268 12.44 -7.43 -13.80
C GLY A 268 13.03 -8.09 -15.06
N ASP A 269 12.14 -8.60 -15.94
CA ASP A 269 12.52 -9.31 -17.18
C ASP A 269 12.68 -8.38 -18.40
N VAL A 270 12.32 -7.10 -18.28
CA VAL A 270 12.45 -6.11 -19.35
C VAL A 270 13.43 -5.00 -19.00
N ARG A 271 13.98 -4.36 -20.03
CA ARG A 271 14.83 -3.18 -19.87
C ARG A 271 14.01 -1.91 -20.10
N TYR A 272 14.00 -1.03 -19.12
CA TYR A 272 13.33 0.27 -19.24
C TYR A 272 14.22 1.33 -19.92
N PRO A 273 13.65 2.28 -20.67
CA PRO A 273 12.22 2.38 -21.00
C PRO A 273 11.78 1.22 -21.92
N TRP A 274 10.57 0.74 -21.71
CA TRP A 274 9.97 -0.35 -22.47
C TRP A 274 8.72 0.15 -23.19
N ARG A 275 8.59 -0.13 -24.49
CA ARG A 275 7.48 0.35 -25.33
C ARG A 275 6.61 -0.80 -25.77
N VAL A 276 5.32 -0.61 -25.66
CA VAL A 276 4.31 -1.57 -26.08
C VAL A 276 3.22 -0.85 -26.88
N LYS A 277 2.75 -1.49 -27.94
CA LYS A 277 1.61 -1.01 -28.72
C LYS A 277 0.35 -1.69 -28.24
N PHE A 278 -0.73 -0.89 -28.16
CA PHE A 278 -2.06 -1.33 -27.84
C PHE A 278 -3.03 -0.79 -28.90
N ASP A 279 -4.07 -1.55 -29.18
CA ASP A 279 -5.14 -1.15 -30.12
C ASP A 279 -6.09 -0.13 -29.48
N TYR A 280 -6.00 0.06 -28.18
CA TYR A 280 -6.79 1.01 -27.40
C TYR A 280 -5.88 1.85 -26.47
N ASP A 281 -6.12 3.15 -26.42
CA ASP A 281 -5.41 4.06 -25.50
C ASP A 281 -6.04 4.03 -24.10
N PHE A 282 -5.59 3.10 -23.28
CA PHE A 282 -6.02 2.96 -21.86
C PHE A 282 -5.59 4.11 -20.95
N VAL A 283 -4.72 5.01 -21.41
CA VAL A 283 -4.28 6.17 -20.63
C VAL A 283 -5.26 7.31 -20.75
N ASN A 284 -5.74 7.55 -21.98
CA ASN A 284 -6.70 8.64 -22.29
C ASN A 284 -8.14 8.13 -22.46
N ASP A 285 -8.33 6.80 -22.40
CA ASP A 285 -9.63 6.16 -22.59
C ASP A 285 -10.25 6.45 -23.96
N ILE A 286 -9.49 6.20 -25.02
CA ILE A 286 -9.85 6.48 -26.40
C ILE A 286 -9.65 5.24 -27.27
N ASP A 287 -10.61 4.94 -28.15
CA ASP A 287 -10.54 3.84 -29.12
C ASP A 287 -9.62 4.24 -30.30
N GLU A 288 -8.32 4.28 -30.04
CA GLU A 288 -7.26 4.58 -31.01
C GLU A 288 -6.01 3.77 -30.67
N GLU A 289 -5.30 3.29 -31.72
CA GLU A 289 -3.99 2.62 -31.54
C GLU A 289 -2.99 3.59 -30.92
N VAL A 290 -2.25 3.13 -29.91
CA VAL A 290 -1.24 3.93 -29.20
C VAL A 290 0.00 3.13 -28.89
N GLU A 291 1.19 3.77 -28.98
CA GLU A 291 2.43 3.24 -28.42
C GLU A 291 2.69 3.89 -27.05
N ILE A 292 2.75 3.07 -26.00
CA ILE A 292 2.98 3.53 -24.63
C ILE A 292 4.41 3.18 -24.19
N GLU A 293 5.13 4.18 -23.69
CA GLU A 293 6.45 4.00 -23.10
C GLU A 293 6.33 3.84 -21.58
N PHE A 294 6.67 2.65 -21.09
CA PHE A 294 6.77 2.38 -19.66
C PHE A 294 8.17 2.71 -19.17
N THR A 295 8.23 3.42 -18.04
CA THR A 295 9.49 3.76 -17.37
C THR A 295 9.57 3.02 -16.04
N GLU A 296 10.79 2.65 -15.64
CA GLU A 296 11.01 2.06 -14.32
C GLU A 296 10.52 3.01 -13.23
N THR A 297 9.63 2.53 -12.37
CA THR A 297 9.14 3.34 -11.27
C THR A 297 10.22 3.52 -10.21
N ALA A 298 10.22 4.68 -9.57
CA ALA A 298 11.04 4.92 -8.40
C ALA A 298 10.77 3.89 -7.28
N TYR A 299 9.55 3.33 -7.24
CA TYR A 299 9.16 2.29 -6.30
C TYR A 299 9.90 0.96 -6.52
N GLY A 300 10.00 0.48 -7.76
CA GLY A 300 10.77 -0.73 -8.07
C GLY A 300 12.24 -0.59 -7.66
N ARG A 301 12.87 0.55 -7.95
CA ARG A 301 14.24 0.84 -7.51
C ARG A 301 14.37 0.91 -6.00
N ALA A 302 13.42 1.51 -5.33
CA ALA A 302 13.43 1.61 -3.89
C ALA A 302 13.32 0.25 -3.20
N THR A 303 12.52 -0.66 -3.74
CA THR A 303 12.38 -2.00 -3.20
C THR A 303 13.66 -2.80 -3.40
N ALA A 304 14.25 -2.79 -4.59
CA ALA A 304 15.54 -3.43 -4.86
C ALA A 304 16.65 -2.90 -3.93
N THR A 305 16.71 -1.59 -3.71
CA THR A 305 17.67 -0.98 -2.78
C THR A 305 17.41 -1.36 -1.31
N ARG A 306 16.15 -1.55 -0.93
CA ARG A 306 15.78 -1.96 0.42
C ARG A 306 16.17 -3.40 0.73
N ASP A 307 16.02 -4.31 -0.24
CA ASP A 307 16.46 -5.69 -0.08
C ASP A 307 17.98 -5.79 0.03
N ASN A 308 18.72 -5.00 -0.73
CA ASN A 308 20.16 -4.83 -0.56
C ASN A 308 20.53 -4.27 0.82
N LEU A 309 19.71 -3.39 1.41
CA LEU A 309 19.90 -2.89 2.78
C LEU A 309 19.62 -3.94 3.85
N ILE A 310 18.69 -4.87 3.61
CA ILE A 310 18.40 -5.98 4.52
C ILE A 310 19.50 -7.04 4.46
N GLN A 311 20.08 -7.26 3.29
CA GLN A 311 21.17 -8.22 3.10
C GLN A 311 22.56 -7.67 3.44
N GLY A 312 22.78 -6.36 3.36
CA GLY A 312 24.09 -5.75 3.54
C GLY A 312 24.05 -4.37 4.17
N MET A 313 23.78 -4.26 5.48
CA MET A 313 23.93 -2.99 6.20
C MET A 313 25.38 -2.50 6.32
N SER A 314 26.34 -3.17 5.69
CA SER A 314 27.76 -2.78 5.70
C SER A 314 28.17 -1.85 4.55
N ASP A 315 27.40 -1.80 3.46
CA ASP A 315 27.73 -1.00 2.29
C ASP A 315 26.63 0.03 2.00
N VAL A 316 26.51 1.01 2.89
CA VAL A 316 25.74 2.24 2.63
C VAL A 316 26.57 3.11 1.70
N SER A 317 26.74 2.68 0.46
CA SER A 317 27.37 3.46 -0.59
C SER A 317 26.35 4.33 -1.32
N ASP A 318 26.80 5.11 -2.26
CA ASP A 318 26.13 6.16 -3.04
C ASP A 318 24.69 5.88 -3.55
N ASP A 319 24.23 4.64 -3.53
CA ASP A 319 22.85 4.23 -3.84
C ASP A 319 21.79 4.82 -2.90
N TYR A 320 22.20 5.32 -1.72
CA TYR A 320 21.28 6.03 -0.82
C TYR A 320 20.68 7.30 -1.46
N LYS A 321 21.34 7.87 -2.44
CA LYS A 321 20.83 9.02 -3.21
C LYS A 321 19.61 8.68 -4.05
N TYR A 322 19.43 7.41 -4.43
CA TYR A 322 18.24 6.95 -5.16
C TYR A 322 16.96 6.93 -4.33
N LYS A 323 17.07 6.87 -3.01
CA LYS A 323 15.90 6.95 -2.11
C LYS A 323 15.14 8.28 -2.20
N LYS A 324 15.76 9.34 -2.70
CA LYS A 324 15.11 10.62 -2.97
C LYS A 324 13.89 10.52 -3.90
N ARG A 325 13.76 9.47 -4.66
CA ARG A 325 12.72 9.30 -5.66
C ARG A 325 11.66 8.26 -5.27
N MET A 326 11.57 7.90 -3.99
CA MET A 326 10.49 7.07 -3.44
C MET A 326 9.18 7.85 -3.39
N VAL A 327 8.78 8.40 -4.49
CA VAL A 327 7.42 8.83 -4.70
C VAL A 327 6.72 7.69 -5.38
N CYS A 328 5.59 7.30 -4.86
CA CYS A 328 4.63 6.55 -5.62
C CYS A 328 4.07 7.47 -6.71
N THR A 329 4.89 7.74 -7.69
CA THR A 329 4.36 8.22 -8.95
C THR A 329 3.83 7.00 -9.68
N ARG A 330 2.57 7.04 -10.07
CA ARG A 330 2.00 6.15 -11.07
C ARG A 330 3.08 5.84 -12.10
N THR A 331 3.25 4.58 -12.43
CA THR A 331 3.86 4.24 -13.70
C THR A 331 2.86 4.70 -14.74
N ALA A 332 2.92 5.95 -15.11
CA ALA A 332 2.16 6.38 -16.26
C ALA A 332 2.94 5.89 -17.47
N GLY A 333 2.32 5.06 -18.28
CA GLY A 333 2.71 4.97 -19.66
C GLY A 333 2.73 6.39 -20.22
N LYS A 334 3.77 6.75 -20.92
CA LYS A 334 3.85 8.03 -21.62
C LYS A 334 3.59 7.76 -23.08
N ILE A 335 2.54 8.39 -23.62
CA ILE A 335 2.27 8.34 -25.05
C ILE A 335 3.46 8.92 -25.77
N VAL A 336 4.01 8.15 -26.70
CA VAL A 336 5.07 8.60 -27.59
C VAL A 336 4.41 9.09 -28.87
N ASN A 337 4.28 10.39 -29.00
CA ASN A 337 3.82 10.98 -30.26
C ASN A 337 4.77 10.53 -31.39
N SER A 338 4.19 9.90 -32.40
CA SER A 338 4.82 9.49 -33.66
C SER A 338 5.39 10.68 -34.43
#